data_0fcbcfad5132c4ac8e839f7e5e214ba7
#
_entry.id   0fcbcfad5132c4ac8e839f7e5e214ba7
#
_cell.length_a   1.000
_cell.length_b   1.000
_cell.length_c   1.000
_cell.angle_alpha   90.00
_cell.angle_beta   90.00
_cell.angle_gamma   90.00
#
_symmetry.space_group_name_H-M   'P 1'
#
loop_
_entity.id
_entity.type
_entity.pdbx_description
1 polymer ?
#
loop_
_entity_poly.entity_id
_entity_poly.type
_entity_poly.pdbx_seq_one_letter_code
_entity_poly.pdbx_strand_id
1 'polypeptide(L)'
;DEAYELADEVRVELRQRKTIDRKEILDLIAGVLARDHADQPIVDLVFWERAPTAIRVTRKSGSRPFSKELLSHSVQASGLPPEAAYSLAQSVESRLVQERNANVGHGHLEAVVEEVLREKHGRNYAQRYRIWRAWGNLDKPLIILIGGASGVGKTTLAISLANLLDIPRVVATDDIRQILRLTLA
;
A
#
# COMPACT_ATOMS: atom_id res chain seq x y z
N ASP A 1 -25.50 15.44 9.53
CA ASP A 1 -24.59 14.68 8.64
C ASP A 1 -25.29 13.38 8.26
N GLU A 2 -25.97 13.38 7.10
CA GLU A 2 -26.82 12.28 6.60
C GLU A 2 -26.15 10.90 6.67
N ALA A 3 -24.86 10.82 6.37
CA ALA A 3 -24.12 9.55 6.40
C ALA A 3 -24.02 8.95 7.83
N TYR A 4 -23.99 9.77 8.85
CA TYR A 4 -23.99 9.30 10.24
C TYR A 4 -25.38 8.84 10.71
N GLU A 5 -26.43 9.51 10.31
CA GLU A 5 -27.81 9.15 10.62
C GLU A 5 -28.14 7.79 9.99
N LEU A 6 -27.78 7.60 8.73
CA LEU A 6 -27.96 6.37 7.98
C LEU A 6 -27.15 5.19 8.60
N ALA A 7 -25.91 5.46 9.02
CA ALA A 7 -25.09 4.45 9.68
C ALA A 7 -25.66 4.07 11.06
N ASP A 8 -26.29 5.00 11.77
CA ASP A 8 -26.88 4.73 13.09
C ASP A 8 -28.20 3.95 12.98
N GLU A 9 -29.03 4.21 11.95
CA GLU A 9 -30.22 3.41 11.66
C GLU A 9 -29.85 1.94 11.35
N VAL A 10 -28.92 1.73 10.45
CA VAL A 10 -28.41 0.39 10.13
C VAL A 10 -27.86 -0.29 11.38
N ARG A 11 -27.14 0.44 12.21
CA ARG A 11 -26.57 -0.05 13.47
C ARG A 11 -27.65 -0.45 14.49
N VAL A 12 -28.75 0.28 14.57
CA VAL A 12 -29.88 -0.03 15.47
C VAL A 12 -30.55 -1.33 15.05
N GLU A 13 -30.82 -1.53 13.76
CA GLU A 13 -31.41 -2.77 13.26
C GLU A 13 -30.46 -3.97 13.42
N LEU A 14 -29.16 -3.77 13.29
CA LEU A 14 -28.15 -4.80 13.51
C LEU A 14 -28.03 -5.27 14.96
N ARG A 15 -28.28 -4.39 15.95
CA ARG A 15 -28.18 -4.74 17.38
C ARG A 15 -29.13 -5.85 17.83
N GLN A 16 -30.18 -6.11 17.10
CA GLN A 16 -31.17 -7.13 17.44
C GLN A 16 -30.79 -8.53 16.93
N ARG A 17 -29.72 -8.66 16.14
CA ARG A 17 -29.33 -9.91 15.49
C ARG A 17 -27.99 -10.43 16.04
N LYS A 18 -27.94 -11.72 16.42
CA LYS A 18 -26.71 -12.36 16.95
C LYS A 18 -25.65 -12.66 15.89
N THR A 19 -26.07 -12.94 14.68
CA THR A 19 -25.21 -13.22 13.50
C THR A 19 -25.94 -12.67 12.28
N ILE A 20 -25.20 -12.08 11.38
CA ILE A 20 -25.74 -11.53 10.13
C ILE A 20 -24.79 -11.85 8.98
N ASP A 21 -25.33 -12.27 7.84
CA ASP A 21 -24.56 -12.51 6.63
C ASP A 21 -24.34 -11.20 5.88
N ARG A 22 -23.26 -11.15 5.09
CA ARG A 22 -22.90 -9.98 4.27
C ARG A 22 -24.04 -9.54 3.36
N LYS A 23 -24.75 -10.49 2.76
CA LYS A 23 -25.87 -10.22 1.88
C LYS A 23 -27.01 -9.52 2.61
N GLU A 24 -27.33 -9.98 3.81
CA GLU A 24 -28.36 -9.38 4.67
C GLU A 24 -28.01 -7.94 5.08
N ILE A 25 -26.72 -7.64 5.33
CA ILE A 25 -26.25 -6.27 5.60
C ILE A 25 -26.49 -5.37 4.40
N LEU A 26 -26.18 -5.85 3.18
CA LEU A 26 -26.37 -5.09 1.96
C LEU A 26 -27.84 -4.84 1.66
N ASP A 27 -28.71 -5.85 1.86
CA ASP A 27 -30.15 -5.73 1.66
C ASP A 27 -30.76 -4.73 2.68
N LEU A 28 -30.21 -4.69 3.90
CA LEU A 28 -30.61 -3.76 4.95
C LEU A 28 -30.20 -2.32 4.63
N ILE A 29 -28.96 -2.11 4.18
CA ILE A 29 -28.48 -0.80 3.74
C ILE A 29 -29.28 -0.32 2.52
N ALA A 30 -29.56 -1.19 1.56
CA ALA A 30 -30.39 -0.87 0.40
C ALA A 30 -31.82 -0.48 0.82
N GLY A 31 -32.39 -1.16 1.80
CA GLY A 31 -33.73 -0.87 2.34
C GLY A 31 -33.81 0.48 3.07
N VAL A 32 -32.78 0.85 3.82
CA VAL A 32 -32.70 2.15 4.52
C VAL A 32 -32.54 3.28 3.50
N LEU A 33 -31.62 3.13 2.53
CA LEU A 33 -31.39 4.11 1.47
C LEU A 33 -32.64 4.33 0.60
N ALA A 34 -33.40 3.27 0.30
CA ALA A 34 -34.62 3.37 -0.51
C ALA A 34 -35.77 4.08 0.21
N ARG A 35 -35.76 4.12 1.58
CA ARG A 35 -36.74 4.85 2.38
C ARG A 35 -36.48 6.35 2.40
N ASP A 36 -35.22 6.77 2.49
CA ASP A 36 -34.86 8.17 2.70
C ASP A 36 -34.50 8.92 1.41
N HIS A 37 -34.11 8.21 0.35
CA HIS A 37 -33.64 8.78 -0.91
C HIS A 37 -34.33 8.15 -2.13
N ALA A 38 -35.65 8.14 -2.16
CA ALA A 38 -36.45 7.54 -3.22
C ALA A 38 -36.17 8.12 -4.63
N ASP A 39 -35.59 9.31 -4.74
CA ASP A 39 -35.31 10.02 -5.98
C ASP A 39 -33.88 9.84 -6.53
N GLN A 40 -32.97 9.17 -5.79
CA GLN A 40 -31.63 8.89 -6.29
C GLN A 40 -31.52 7.42 -6.72
N PRO A 41 -31.07 7.14 -7.96
CA PRO A 41 -30.90 5.76 -8.39
C PRO A 41 -29.80 5.11 -7.52
N ILE A 42 -30.14 4.01 -6.88
CA ILE A 42 -29.24 3.17 -6.04
C ILE A 42 -28.18 2.49 -6.95
N VAL A 43 -27.61 3.22 -7.88
CA VAL A 43 -26.71 2.68 -8.90
C VAL A 43 -25.35 2.31 -8.29
N ASP A 44 -24.98 2.91 -7.15
CA ASP A 44 -23.64 2.75 -6.57
C ASP A 44 -23.52 1.71 -5.45
N LEU A 45 -24.61 1.13 -4.96
CA LEU A 45 -24.50 -0.03 -4.05
C LEU A 45 -23.93 -1.28 -4.72
N VAL A 46 -23.92 -1.34 -6.05
CA VAL A 46 -23.18 -2.34 -6.84
C VAL A 46 -21.66 -2.30 -6.56
N PHE A 47 -21.16 -1.21 -6.05
CA PHE A 47 -19.77 -1.08 -5.55
C PHE A 47 -19.43 -2.14 -4.47
N TRP A 48 -20.39 -2.49 -3.59
CA TRP A 48 -20.18 -3.48 -2.54
C TRP A 48 -20.38 -4.92 -3.01
N GLU A 49 -21.18 -5.18 -4.01
CA GLU A 49 -21.29 -6.50 -4.66
C GLU A 49 -20.01 -6.85 -5.42
N ARG A 50 -19.33 -5.84 -5.93
CA ARG A 50 -17.97 -5.92 -6.47
C ARG A 50 -16.93 -5.53 -5.42
N ALA A 51 -17.07 -5.97 -4.17
CA ALA A 51 -15.89 -5.97 -3.32
C ALA A 51 -14.79 -6.68 -4.11
N PRO A 52 -13.72 -6.00 -4.53
CA PRO A 52 -12.71 -6.61 -5.37
C PRO A 52 -12.29 -7.89 -4.67
N THR A 53 -12.36 -9.01 -5.36
CA THR A 53 -11.80 -10.27 -4.88
C THR A 53 -10.44 -9.89 -4.35
N ALA A 54 -10.26 -9.91 -3.02
CA ALA A 54 -9.11 -9.30 -2.39
C ALA A 54 -7.86 -9.91 -3.03
N ILE A 55 -7.23 -9.12 -3.91
CA ILE A 55 -6.05 -9.57 -4.65
C ILE A 55 -5.02 -9.98 -3.61
N ARG A 56 -4.55 -11.19 -3.69
CA ARG A 56 -3.51 -11.70 -2.82
C ARG A 56 -2.21 -11.82 -3.60
N VAL A 57 -1.15 -11.27 -3.04
CA VAL A 57 0.19 -11.35 -3.62
C VAL A 57 0.94 -12.52 -2.96
N THR A 58 1.32 -13.49 -3.76
CA THR A 58 2.03 -14.69 -3.31
C THR A 58 3.54 -14.51 -3.50
N ARG A 59 4.29 -14.70 -2.41
CA ARG A 59 5.76 -14.75 -2.35
C ARG A 59 6.23 -16.09 -1.81
N LYS A 60 7.53 -16.37 -1.87
CA LYS A 60 8.13 -17.56 -1.23
C LYS A 60 7.83 -17.63 0.27
N SER A 61 7.69 -16.49 0.94
CA SER A 61 7.42 -16.37 2.37
C SER A 61 5.94 -16.43 2.76
N GLY A 62 5.03 -16.62 1.80
CA GLY A 62 3.59 -16.68 2.02
C GLY A 62 2.78 -15.74 1.14
N SER A 63 1.47 -15.70 1.39
CA SER A 63 0.51 -14.87 0.65
C SER A 63 0.00 -13.73 1.52
N ARG A 64 0.00 -12.50 0.99
CA ARG A 64 -0.49 -11.29 1.66
C ARG A 64 -1.52 -10.56 0.78
N PRO A 65 -2.47 -9.84 1.37
CA PRO A 65 -3.35 -8.96 0.60
C PRO A 65 -2.52 -7.92 -0.17
N PHE A 66 -2.98 -7.56 -1.36
CA PHE A 66 -2.42 -6.42 -2.08
C PHE A 66 -2.70 -5.13 -1.30
N SER A 67 -1.70 -4.25 -1.21
CA SER A 67 -1.83 -2.93 -0.59
C SER A 67 -1.28 -1.87 -1.54
N LYS A 68 -2.09 -0.87 -1.83
CA LYS A 68 -1.70 0.30 -2.64
C LYS A 68 -0.63 1.12 -1.95
N GLU A 69 -0.70 1.24 -0.64
CA GLU A 69 0.24 1.98 0.19
C GLU A 69 1.63 1.37 0.10
N LEU A 70 1.73 0.05 0.30
CA LEU A 70 3.01 -0.67 0.19
C LEU A 70 3.58 -0.59 -1.22
N LEU A 71 2.72 -0.69 -2.25
CA LEU A 71 3.18 -0.56 -3.63
C LEU A 71 3.63 0.87 -3.92
N SER A 72 2.88 1.88 -3.49
CA SER A 72 3.23 3.29 -3.64
C SER A 72 4.60 3.59 -3.03
N HIS A 73 4.86 3.15 -1.80
CA HIS A 73 6.18 3.26 -1.17
C HIS A 73 7.29 2.59 -1.99
N SER A 74 7.05 1.36 -2.45
CA SER A 74 8.04 0.64 -3.27
C SER A 74 8.37 1.34 -4.57
N VAL A 75 7.38 1.99 -5.18
CA VAL A 75 7.56 2.72 -6.46
C VAL A 75 8.23 4.07 -6.26
N GLN A 76 8.04 4.74 -5.11
CA GLN A 76 8.75 5.98 -4.79
C GLN A 76 10.28 5.82 -4.84
N ALA A 77 10.80 4.65 -4.54
CA ALA A 77 12.23 4.35 -4.68
C ALA A 77 12.75 4.50 -6.13
N SER A 78 11.87 4.50 -7.13
CA SER A 78 12.23 4.83 -8.53
C SER A 78 12.36 6.34 -8.80
N GLY A 79 12.05 7.19 -7.80
CA GLY A 79 12.08 8.64 -7.87
C GLY A 79 10.75 9.27 -8.26
N LEU A 80 9.63 8.54 -8.19
CA LEU A 80 8.30 9.09 -8.39
C LEU A 80 7.86 9.90 -7.16
N PRO A 81 7.22 11.07 -7.36
CA PRO A 81 6.55 11.79 -6.28
C PRO A 81 5.45 10.94 -5.63
N PRO A 82 5.15 11.14 -4.32
CA PRO A 82 4.17 10.33 -3.59
C PRO A 82 2.79 10.24 -4.27
N GLU A 83 2.28 11.37 -4.78
CA GLU A 83 0.98 11.42 -5.46
C GLU A 83 0.96 10.61 -6.75
N ALA A 84 2.02 10.72 -7.57
CA ALA A 84 2.17 9.95 -8.80
C ALA A 84 2.34 8.45 -8.51
N ALA A 85 3.07 8.10 -7.45
CA ALA A 85 3.25 6.72 -7.01
C ALA A 85 1.93 6.09 -6.53
N TYR A 86 1.10 6.84 -5.82
CA TYR A 86 -0.22 6.37 -5.40
C TYR A 86 -1.18 6.18 -6.59
N SER A 87 -1.23 7.16 -7.49
CA SER A 87 -2.01 7.05 -8.74
C SER A 87 -1.59 5.85 -9.60
N LEU A 88 -0.29 5.57 -9.64
CA LEU A 88 0.24 4.38 -10.31
C LEU A 88 -0.23 3.11 -9.61
N ALA A 89 -0.18 3.05 -8.27
CA ALA A 89 -0.64 1.89 -7.50
C ALA A 89 -2.13 1.60 -7.75
N GLN A 90 -2.98 2.64 -7.88
CA GLN A 90 -4.38 2.49 -8.28
C GLN A 90 -4.53 1.90 -9.70
N SER A 91 -3.68 2.34 -10.63
CA SER A 91 -3.71 1.84 -12.01
C SER A 91 -3.29 0.36 -12.09
N VAL A 92 -2.30 -0.03 -11.29
CA VAL A 92 -1.87 -1.42 -11.17
C VAL A 92 -2.99 -2.28 -10.56
N GLU A 93 -3.64 -1.81 -9.49
CA GLU A 93 -4.79 -2.50 -8.89
C GLU A 93 -5.89 -2.73 -9.92
N SER A 94 -6.29 -1.68 -10.65
CA SER A 94 -7.33 -1.76 -11.69
C SER A 94 -6.98 -2.79 -12.77
N ARG A 95 -5.72 -2.85 -13.19
CA ARG A 95 -5.24 -3.81 -14.19
C ARG A 95 -5.29 -5.25 -13.67
N LEU A 96 -4.83 -5.48 -12.43
CA LEU A 96 -4.91 -6.79 -11.79
C LEU A 96 -6.36 -7.27 -11.57
N VAL A 97 -7.28 -6.35 -11.23
CA VAL A 97 -8.72 -6.66 -11.12
C VAL A 97 -9.30 -7.08 -12.48
N GLN A 98 -8.90 -6.41 -13.57
CA GLN A 98 -9.34 -6.77 -14.93
C GLN A 98 -8.87 -8.17 -15.37
N GLU A 99 -7.70 -8.59 -14.89
CA GLU A 99 -7.18 -9.94 -15.15
C GLU A 99 -7.99 -11.03 -14.42
N ARG A 100 -8.94 -10.67 -13.53
CA ARG A 100 -9.79 -11.59 -12.74
C ARG A 100 -9.02 -12.65 -11.96
N ASN A 101 -7.76 -12.39 -11.63
CA ASN A 101 -6.90 -13.33 -10.90
C ASN A 101 -6.80 -12.89 -9.45
N ALA A 102 -7.46 -13.63 -8.55
CA ALA A 102 -7.41 -13.35 -7.11
C ALA A 102 -6.03 -13.60 -6.48
N ASN A 103 -5.20 -14.45 -7.09
CA ASN A 103 -3.87 -14.81 -6.59
C ASN A 103 -2.80 -14.41 -7.61
N VAL A 104 -2.10 -13.33 -7.31
CA VAL A 104 -1.08 -12.75 -8.18
C VAL A 104 0.30 -13.13 -7.64
N GLY A 105 1.11 -13.80 -8.47
CA GLY A 105 2.51 -14.05 -8.14
C GLY A 105 3.31 -12.75 -8.06
N HIS A 106 4.26 -12.67 -7.14
CA HIS A 106 5.08 -11.46 -6.94
C HIS A 106 5.78 -11.00 -8.23
N GLY A 107 6.33 -11.94 -9.00
CA GLY A 107 6.97 -11.62 -10.28
C GLY A 107 6.00 -11.05 -11.33
N HIS A 108 4.76 -11.53 -11.34
CA HIS A 108 3.73 -10.97 -12.23
C HIS A 108 3.34 -9.55 -11.79
N LEU A 109 3.15 -9.32 -10.49
CA LEU A 109 2.93 -7.97 -9.96
C LEU A 109 4.06 -7.01 -10.40
N GLU A 110 5.31 -7.41 -10.27
CA GLU A 110 6.47 -6.61 -10.69
C GLU A 110 6.44 -6.27 -12.18
N ALA A 111 6.08 -7.25 -13.02
CA ALA A 111 5.96 -7.04 -14.46
C ALA A 111 4.85 -6.02 -14.81
N VAL A 112 3.69 -6.14 -14.16
CA VAL A 112 2.57 -5.19 -14.34
C VAL A 112 2.97 -3.78 -13.88
N VAL A 113 3.66 -3.65 -12.75
CA VAL A 113 4.17 -2.36 -12.25
C VAL A 113 5.15 -1.74 -13.24
N GLU A 114 6.12 -2.52 -13.76
CA GLU A 114 7.10 -2.03 -14.73
C GLU A 114 6.41 -1.57 -16.03
N GLU A 115 5.41 -2.28 -16.50
CA GLU A 115 4.65 -1.93 -17.70
C GLU A 115 3.86 -0.64 -17.50
N VAL A 116 3.11 -0.50 -16.40
CA VAL A 116 2.35 0.72 -16.07
C VAL A 116 3.27 1.92 -15.86
N LEU A 117 4.44 1.72 -15.21
CA LEU A 117 5.47 2.76 -15.09
C LEU A 117 5.94 3.24 -16.46
N ARG A 118 6.26 2.30 -17.37
CA ARG A 118 6.72 2.62 -18.71
C ARG A 118 5.68 3.38 -19.52
N GLU A 119 4.42 2.98 -19.43
CA GLU A 119 3.31 3.60 -20.15
C GLU A 119 3.01 5.02 -19.63
N LYS A 120 2.95 5.21 -18.32
CA LYS A 120 2.48 6.48 -17.73
C LYS A 120 3.60 7.47 -17.42
N HIS A 121 4.78 7.01 -17.08
CA HIS A 121 5.90 7.84 -16.61
C HIS A 121 7.17 7.68 -17.41
N GLY A 122 7.21 6.73 -18.35
CA GLY A 122 8.32 6.54 -19.28
C GLY A 122 9.36 5.51 -18.83
N ARG A 123 10.25 5.19 -19.76
CA ARG A 123 11.24 4.11 -19.61
C ARG A 123 12.21 4.31 -18.45
N ASN A 124 12.57 5.56 -18.14
CA ASN A 124 13.55 5.86 -17.10
C ASN A 124 13.05 5.42 -15.71
N TYR A 125 11.79 5.68 -15.38
CA TYR A 125 11.20 5.26 -14.10
C TYR A 125 11.07 3.73 -14.02
N ALA A 126 10.63 3.08 -15.10
CA ALA A 126 10.56 1.63 -15.17
C ALA A 126 11.93 0.98 -14.98
N GLN A 127 12.99 1.54 -15.61
CA GLN A 127 14.35 1.05 -15.45
C GLN A 127 14.87 1.22 -14.01
N ARG A 128 14.64 2.38 -13.38
CA ARG A 128 15.02 2.64 -11.98
C ARG A 128 14.30 1.67 -11.04
N TYR A 129 13.00 1.45 -11.24
CA TYR A 129 12.23 0.49 -10.47
C TYR A 129 12.79 -0.92 -10.59
N ARG A 130 13.10 -1.38 -11.81
CA ARG A 130 13.70 -2.69 -12.05
C ARG A 130 15.06 -2.85 -11.36
N ILE A 131 15.94 -1.84 -11.46
CA ILE A 131 17.23 -1.84 -10.78
C ILE A 131 17.03 -1.93 -9.27
N TRP A 132 16.14 -1.11 -8.71
CA TRP A 132 15.84 -1.11 -7.28
C TRP A 132 15.32 -2.47 -6.80
N ARG A 133 14.40 -3.06 -7.55
CA ARG A 133 13.88 -4.40 -7.24
C ARG A 133 14.95 -5.50 -7.33
N ALA A 134 15.83 -5.43 -8.31
CA ALA A 134 16.97 -6.36 -8.41
C ALA A 134 17.88 -6.26 -7.18
N TRP A 135 18.08 -5.05 -6.63
CA TRP A 135 18.85 -4.84 -5.40
C TRP A 135 18.17 -5.46 -4.17
N GLY A 136 16.86 -5.31 -4.04
CA GLY A 136 16.10 -5.93 -2.94
C GLY A 136 16.11 -7.46 -2.95
N ASN A 137 16.44 -8.07 -4.10
CA ASN A 137 16.55 -9.53 -4.25
C ASN A 137 18.00 -10.05 -4.13
N LEU A 138 18.98 -9.18 -3.87
CA LEU A 138 20.36 -9.60 -3.61
C LEU A 138 20.47 -10.24 -2.23
N ASP A 139 21.26 -11.29 -2.12
CA ASP A 139 21.60 -11.93 -0.83
C ASP A 139 22.48 -11.05 0.08
N LYS A 140 23.02 -9.97 -0.47
CA LYS A 140 23.88 -9.03 0.24
C LYS A 140 23.07 -7.80 0.68
N PRO A 141 23.17 -7.39 1.97
CA PRO A 141 22.49 -6.20 2.45
C PRO A 141 23.09 -4.94 1.80
N LEU A 142 22.22 -3.97 1.47
CA LEU A 142 22.66 -2.63 1.10
C LEU A 142 23.07 -1.88 2.37
N ILE A 143 24.32 -1.43 2.41
CA ILE A 143 24.86 -0.60 3.49
C ILE A 143 25.26 0.74 2.91
N ILE A 144 24.63 1.81 3.39
CA ILE A 144 24.93 3.19 2.99
C ILE A 144 25.59 3.89 4.17
N LEU A 145 26.82 4.39 3.97
CA LEU A 145 27.57 5.16 4.97
C LEU A 145 27.45 6.66 4.64
N ILE A 146 26.97 7.44 5.62
CA ILE A 146 26.86 8.90 5.49
C ILE A 146 27.86 9.54 6.46
N GLY A 147 28.89 10.17 5.90
CA GLY A 147 29.94 10.88 6.64
C GLY A 147 29.84 12.40 6.47
N GLY A 148 30.44 13.15 7.42
CA GLY A 148 30.53 14.60 7.37
C GLY A 148 30.75 15.23 8.75
N ALA A 149 30.96 16.54 8.79
CA ALA A 149 31.17 17.31 10.02
C ALA A 149 29.98 17.22 10.98
N SER A 150 30.19 17.53 12.26
CA SER A 150 29.10 17.58 13.25
C SER A 150 28.11 18.73 12.90
N GLY A 151 26.83 18.51 13.15
CA GLY A 151 25.79 19.54 12.96
C GLY A 151 25.29 19.77 11.51
N VAL A 152 25.85 19.11 10.49
CA VAL A 152 25.47 19.32 9.08
C VAL A 152 24.20 18.58 8.61
N GLY A 153 23.41 18.00 9.52
CA GLY A 153 22.16 17.34 9.16
C GLY A 153 22.29 15.87 8.67
N LYS A 154 23.42 15.19 8.95
CA LYS A 154 23.63 13.79 8.52
C LYS A 154 22.51 12.84 8.95
N THR A 155 22.07 12.94 10.19
CA THR A 155 21.00 12.06 10.71
C THR A 155 19.67 12.32 10.01
N THR A 156 19.34 13.58 9.76
CA THR A 156 18.13 13.96 9.00
C THR A 156 18.17 13.41 7.57
N LEU A 157 19.33 13.56 6.90
CA LEU A 157 19.53 13.01 5.57
C LEU A 157 19.45 11.47 5.58
N ALA A 158 20.05 10.81 6.56
CA ALA A 158 20.04 9.36 6.70
C ALA A 158 18.61 8.83 6.88
N ILE A 159 17.79 9.47 7.72
CA ILE A 159 16.40 9.10 7.95
C ILE A 159 15.57 9.33 6.68
N SER A 160 15.73 10.49 6.03
CA SER A 160 15.01 10.79 4.79
C SER A 160 15.36 9.78 3.67
N LEU A 161 16.64 9.45 3.54
CA LEU A 161 17.11 8.49 2.56
C LEU A 161 16.62 7.06 2.88
N ALA A 162 16.64 6.66 4.15
CA ALA A 162 16.15 5.37 4.58
C ALA A 162 14.64 5.22 4.27
N ASN A 163 13.85 6.25 4.56
CA ASN A 163 12.43 6.27 4.22
C ASN A 163 12.18 6.19 2.70
N LEU A 164 12.96 6.95 1.90
CA LEU A 164 12.84 6.94 0.44
C LEU A 164 13.19 5.58 -0.17
N LEU A 165 14.19 4.92 0.41
CA LEU A 165 14.71 3.64 -0.09
C LEU A 165 14.15 2.42 0.65
N ASP A 166 13.15 2.60 1.53
CA ASP A 166 12.56 1.53 2.35
C ASP A 166 13.63 0.71 3.11
N ILE A 167 14.65 1.41 3.63
CA ILE A 167 15.72 0.81 4.43
C ILE A 167 15.25 0.75 5.89
N PRO A 168 15.09 -0.45 6.49
CA PRO A 168 14.43 -0.60 7.79
C PRO A 168 15.27 -0.17 8.99
N ARG A 169 16.57 0.10 8.80
CA ARG A 169 17.48 0.42 9.92
C ARG A 169 18.40 1.60 9.61
N VAL A 170 18.37 2.57 10.47
CA VAL A 170 19.34 3.67 10.53
C VAL A 170 20.07 3.55 11.86
N VAL A 171 21.40 3.54 11.83
CA VAL A 171 22.24 3.42 13.03
C VAL A 171 23.18 4.61 13.08
N ALA A 172 23.16 5.36 14.18
CA ALA A 172 24.11 6.41 14.44
C ALA A 172 25.41 5.85 15.06
N THR A 173 26.56 6.35 14.63
CA THR A 173 27.85 5.92 15.18
C THR A 173 28.00 6.27 16.66
N ASP A 174 27.28 7.28 17.14
CA ASP A 174 27.30 7.66 18.56
C ASP A 174 26.57 6.60 19.41
N ASP A 175 25.52 5.98 18.92
CA ASP A 175 24.83 4.87 19.59
C ASP A 175 25.77 3.67 19.73
N ILE A 176 26.49 3.33 18.65
CA ILE A 176 27.47 2.25 18.67
C ILE A 176 28.61 2.56 19.70
N ARG A 177 29.11 3.80 19.71
CA ARG A 177 30.13 4.22 20.64
C ARG A 177 29.67 4.12 22.09
N GLN A 178 28.43 4.48 22.37
CA GLN A 178 27.84 4.39 23.70
C GLN A 178 27.70 2.94 24.16
N ILE A 179 27.22 2.06 23.28
CA ILE A 179 27.11 0.62 23.56
C ILE A 179 28.50 0.04 23.85
N LEU A 180 29.49 0.34 23.03
CA LEU A 180 30.87 -0.14 23.23
C LEU A 180 31.47 0.32 24.57
N ARG A 181 31.23 1.58 24.98
CA ARG A 181 31.68 2.09 26.28
C ARG A 181 31.04 1.33 27.45
N LEU A 182 29.75 0.98 27.33
CA LEU A 182 29.03 0.22 28.38
C LEU A 182 29.47 -1.26 28.44
N THR A 183 29.95 -1.81 27.31
CA THR A 183 30.31 -3.23 27.22
C THR A 183 31.77 -3.48 27.53
N LEU A 184 32.67 -2.48 27.33
CA LEU A 184 34.13 -2.59 27.48
C LEU A 184 34.65 -1.86 28.74
N ALA A 185 33.79 -1.28 29.55
CA ALA A 185 34.09 -0.69 30.86
C ALA A 185 33.87 -1.71 31.97
#